data_80afe5870d65a507d59dc5a36b4f93f5
#
_entry.id   80afe5870d65a507d59dc5a36b4f93f5
#
_cell.length_a   1.000
_cell.length_b   1.000
_cell.length_c   1.000
_cell.angle_alpha   90.00
_cell.angle_beta   90.00
_cell.angle_gamma   90.00
#
_symmetry.space_group_name_H-M   'P 1'
#
loop_
_entity.id
_entity.type
_entity.pdbx_description
1 polymer ?
#
loop_
_entity_poly.entity_id
_entity_poly.type
_entity_poly.pdbx_seq_one_letter_code
_entity_poly.pdbx_strand_id
1 'polypeptide(L)'
;MGMFGVLDALFPIFFIIVFVLVIGTFIAVIGKSAARGIKNNASPRLTVEARAVSRREDYRHHSGNMTGWTDYYVTFEVESGDRMELQLDGEQYGLIVEGDQGRLTFQGTRFISFERDK
;
A
#
# COMPACT_ATOMS: atom_id res chain seq x y z
N MET A 1 -20.43 0.34 -51.89
CA MET A 1 -20.46 1.00 -50.62
C MET A 1 -19.47 2.17 -50.63
N GLY A 2 -19.95 3.31 -50.23
CA GLY A 2 -19.12 4.51 -50.19
C GLY A 2 -18.40 4.69 -48.86
N MET A 3 -17.88 5.88 -48.66
CA MET A 3 -17.14 6.29 -47.47
C MET A 3 -17.89 6.05 -46.17
N PHE A 4 -19.23 6.13 -46.20
CA PHE A 4 -20.07 5.94 -45.01
C PHE A 4 -20.03 4.51 -44.49
N GLY A 5 -19.93 3.50 -45.36
CA GLY A 5 -19.79 2.12 -44.90
C GLY A 5 -18.52 1.83 -44.16
N VAL A 6 -17.42 2.48 -44.59
CA VAL A 6 -16.13 2.34 -43.90
C VAL A 6 -16.18 3.03 -42.53
N LEU A 7 -16.73 4.23 -42.47
CA LEU A 7 -16.87 4.97 -41.21
C LEU A 7 -17.78 4.23 -40.22
N ASP A 8 -18.89 3.66 -40.71
CA ASP A 8 -19.78 2.89 -39.87
C ASP A 8 -19.10 1.64 -39.29
N ALA A 9 -18.20 1.02 -40.04
CA ALA A 9 -17.45 -0.13 -39.55
C ALA A 9 -16.32 0.26 -38.61
N LEU A 10 -15.66 1.39 -38.85
CA LEU A 10 -14.56 1.87 -38.01
C LEU A 10 -15.03 2.38 -36.64
N PHE A 11 -16.20 2.99 -36.59
CA PHE A 11 -16.71 3.58 -35.38
C PHE A 11 -16.91 2.55 -34.26
N PRO A 12 -17.61 1.44 -34.46
CA PRO A 12 -17.75 0.41 -33.43
C PRO A 12 -16.42 -0.28 -33.10
N ILE A 13 -15.53 -0.46 -34.06
CA ILE A 13 -14.21 -1.05 -33.83
C ILE A 13 -13.38 -0.15 -32.91
N PHE A 14 -13.37 1.14 -33.19
CA PHE A 14 -12.68 2.12 -32.33
C PHE A 14 -13.24 2.09 -30.91
N PHE A 15 -14.54 2.04 -30.76
CA PHE A 15 -15.22 1.99 -29.47
C PHE A 15 -14.82 0.73 -28.67
N ILE A 16 -14.78 -0.42 -29.34
CA ILE A 16 -14.38 -1.69 -28.73
C ILE A 16 -12.93 -1.62 -28.26
N ILE A 17 -12.02 -1.06 -29.07
CA ILE A 17 -10.61 -0.91 -28.70
C ILE A 17 -10.46 -0.06 -27.44
N VAL A 18 -11.12 1.09 -27.37
CA VAL A 18 -11.10 1.97 -26.21
C VAL A 18 -11.63 1.25 -24.97
N PHE A 19 -12.73 0.53 -25.13
CA PHE A 19 -13.36 -0.21 -24.04
C PHE A 19 -12.43 -1.29 -23.49
N VAL A 20 -11.77 -2.05 -24.37
CA VAL A 20 -10.82 -3.08 -23.97
C VAL A 20 -9.62 -2.48 -23.24
N LEU A 21 -9.11 -1.34 -23.70
CA LEU A 21 -7.99 -0.66 -23.03
C LEU A 21 -8.37 -0.20 -21.64
N VAL A 22 -9.56 0.37 -21.47
CA VAL A 22 -10.05 0.83 -20.17
C VAL A 22 -10.20 -0.34 -19.20
N ILE A 23 -10.87 -1.42 -19.62
CA ILE A 23 -11.07 -2.60 -18.80
C ILE A 23 -9.73 -3.27 -18.47
N GLY A 24 -8.81 -3.36 -19.44
CA GLY A 24 -7.49 -3.92 -19.22
C GLY A 24 -6.71 -3.16 -18.16
N THR A 25 -6.83 -1.83 -18.16
CA THR A 25 -6.19 -0.99 -17.14
C THR A 25 -6.78 -1.26 -15.76
N PHE A 26 -8.11 -1.36 -15.64
CA PHE A 26 -8.74 -1.68 -14.36
C PHE A 26 -8.32 -3.05 -13.84
N ILE A 27 -8.29 -4.06 -14.70
CA ILE A 27 -7.89 -5.41 -14.31
C ILE A 27 -6.43 -5.41 -13.83
N ALA A 28 -5.53 -4.69 -14.49
CA ALA A 28 -4.14 -4.61 -14.11
C ALA A 28 -3.97 -3.96 -12.73
N VAL A 29 -4.69 -2.88 -12.44
CA VAL A 29 -4.64 -2.19 -11.15
C VAL A 29 -5.17 -3.09 -10.03
N ILE A 30 -6.32 -3.73 -10.24
CA ILE A 30 -6.93 -4.65 -9.26
C ILE A 30 -6.02 -5.85 -9.04
N GLY A 31 -5.44 -6.41 -10.12
CA GLY A 31 -4.53 -7.54 -10.03
C GLY A 31 -3.28 -7.24 -9.20
N LYS A 32 -2.69 -6.07 -9.35
CA LYS A 32 -1.54 -5.66 -8.55
C LYS A 32 -1.89 -5.55 -7.06
N SER A 33 -3.03 -4.98 -6.74
CA SER A 33 -3.48 -4.86 -5.35
C SER A 33 -3.74 -6.22 -4.72
N ALA A 34 -4.39 -7.13 -5.44
CA ALA A 34 -4.64 -8.49 -4.97
C ALA A 34 -3.34 -9.27 -4.79
N ALA A 35 -2.40 -9.14 -5.73
CA ALA A 35 -1.11 -9.82 -5.65
C ALA A 35 -0.29 -9.37 -4.43
N ARG A 36 -0.35 -8.08 -4.08
CA ARG A 36 0.33 -7.57 -2.88
C ARG A 36 -0.26 -8.19 -1.61
N GLY A 37 -1.58 -8.28 -1.50
CA GLY A 37 -2.24 -8.92 -0.37
C GLY A 37 -1.88 -10.39 -0.24
N ILE A 38 -1.89 -11.14 -1.33
CA ILE A 38 -1.51 -12.55 -1.36
C ILE A 38 -0.04 -12.71 -0.96
N LYS A 39 0.85 -11.86 -1.46
CA LYS A 39 2.27 -11.92 -1.13
C LYS A 39 2.50 -11.71 0.37
N ASN A 40 1.83 -10.74 1.00
CA ASN A 40 1.95 -10.50 2.44
C ASN A 40 1.47 -11.71 3.24
N ASN A 41 0.34 -12.30 2.85
CA ASN A 41 -0.20 -13.48 3.54
C ASN A 41 0.69 -14.72 3.36
N ALA A 42 1.36 -14.84 2.21
CA ALA A 42 2.27 -15.95 1.94
C ALA A 42 3.65 -15.76 2.58
N SER A 43 4.01 -14.53 2.97
CA SER A 43 5.28 -14.26 3.62
C SER A 43 5.32 -14.83 5.02
N PRO A 44 6.47 -15.34 5.49
CA PRO A 44 6.57 -15.81 6.86
C PRO A 44 6.47 -14.65 7.84
N ARG A 45 5.92 -14.93 9.01
CA ARG A 45 5.90 -13.99 10.12
C ARG A 45 7.29 -14.01 10.78
N LEU A 46 7.96 -12.86 10.80
CA LEU A 46 9.32 -12.73 11.31
C LEU A 46 9.35 -11.85 12.55
N THR A 47 10.16 -12.23 13.52
CA THR A 47 10.44 -11.41 14.70
C THR A 47 11.92 -11.09 14.75
N VAL A 48 12.26 -9.81 14.75
CA VAL A 48 13.65 -9.33 14.69
C VAL A 48 13.86 -8.22 15.71
N GLU A 49 15.11 -8.06 16.17
CA GLU A 49 15.48 -6.89 16.93
C GLU A 49 15.50 -5.67 16.03
N ALA A 50 14.84 -4.60 16.46
CA ALA A 50 14.73 -3.39 15.67
C ALA A 50 14.67 -2.16 16.56
N ARG A 51 14.99 -1.01 15.97
CA ARG A 51 14.89 0.27 16.63
C ARG A 51 14.04 1.20 15.79
N ALA A 52 13.09 1.89 16.43
CA ALA A 52 12.28 2.90 15.77
C ALA A 52 13.14 4.14 15.55
N VAL A 53 13.48 4.43 14.29
CA VAL A 53 14.39 5.54 13.96
C VAL A 53 13.66 6.78 13.50
N SER A 54 12.44 6.64 12.98
CA SER A 54 11.61 7.80 12.60
C SER A 54 10.14 7.46 12.63
N ARG A 55 9.34 8.49 12.77
CA ARG A 55 7.87 8.41 12.76
C ARG A 55 7.35 9.43 11.79
N ARG A 56 6.28 9.07 11.07
CA ARG A 56 5.69 9.95 10.08
C ARG A 56 4.17 9.84 10.11
N GLU A 57 3.50 10.96 10.05
CA GLU A 57 2.05 11.03 9.89
C GLU A 57 1.76 11.57 8.50
N ASP A 58 0.84 10.93 7.80
CA ASP A 58 0.39 11.36 6.49
C ASP A 58 -1.11 11.67 6.57
N TYR A 59 -1.41 12.95 6.67
CA TYR A 59 -2.80 13.41 6.74
C TYR A 59 -3.36 13.57 5.35
N ARG A 60 -4.45 12.87 5.09
CA ARG A 60 -5.18 12.96 3.82
C ARG A 60 -6.45 13.75 4.03
N HIS A 61 -6.53 14.89 3.35
CA HIS A 61 -7.66 15.78 3.43
C HIS A 61 -8.57 15.56 2.24
N HIS A 62 -9.86 15.28 2.51
CA HIS A 62 -10.87 15.23 1.47
C HIS A 62 -11.56 16.58 1.35
N SER A 63 -11.77 17.04 0.11
CA SER A 63 -12.57 18.22 -0.16
C SER A 63 -14.06 17.92 0.08
N GLY A 64 -14.79 18.91 0.55
CA GLY A 64 -16.23 18.80 0.81
C GLY A 64 -16.54 18.43 2.25
N ASN A 65 -17.66 17.73 2.47
CA ASN A 65 -18.14 17.38 3.80
C ASN A 65 -17.50 16.13 4.39
N MET A 66 -16.54 15.52 3.71
CA MET A 66 -15.90 14.30 4.19
C MET A 66 -14.75 14.64 5.11
N THR A 67 -14.68 13.90 6.23
CA THR A 67 -13.59 14.03 7.19
C THR A 67 -12.34 13.39 6.60
N GLY A 68 -11.18 14.06 6.74
CA GLY A 68 -9.92 13.49 6.36
C GLY A 68 -9.50 12.37 7.31
N TRP A 69 -8.46 11.65 6.95
CA TRP A 69 -7.87 10.63 7.81
C TRP A 69 -6.36 10.78 7.83
N THR A 70 -5.74 10.23 8.87
CA THR A 70 -4.30 10.24 9.04
C THR A 70 -3.77 8.82 8.97
N ASP A 71 -2.79 8.60 8.10
CA ASP A 71 -2.02 7.35 8.07
C ASP A 71 -0.76 7.53 8.88
N TYR A 72 -0.41 6.53 9.67
CA TYR A 72 0.73 6.56 10.56
C TYR A 72 1.78 5.56 10.11
N TYR A 73 3.02 6.00 10.06
CA TYR A 73 4.15 5.19 9.62
C TYR A 73 5.31 5.29 10.61
N VAL A 74 5.95 4.17 10.84
CA VAL A 74 7.17 4.10 11.65
C VAL A 74 8.25 3.41 10.84
N THR A 75 9.44 3.99 10.80
CA THR A 75 10.60 3.38 10.17
C THR A 75 11.41 2.66 11.23
N PHE A 76 11.65 1.37 11.01
CA PHE A 76 12.44 0.52 11.90
C PHE A 76 13.76 0.20 11.24
N GLU A 77 14.84 0.28 12.02
CA GLU A 77 16.16 -0.20 11.59
C GLU A 77 16.45 -1.52 12.30
N VAL A 78 16.72 -2.55 11.51
CA VAL A 78 17.01 -3.90 12.01
C VAL A 78 18.51 -4.08 12.19
N GLU A 79 18.91 -5.21 12.82
CA GLU A 79 20.32 -5.45 13.16
C GLU A 79 21.27 -5.38 11.96
N SER A 80 20.80 -5.76 10.77
CA SER A 80 21.60 -5.69 9.55
C SER A 80 21.88 -4.25 9.08
N GLY A 81 21.24 -3.25 9.69
CA GLY A 81 21.31 -1.86 9.25
C GLY A 81 20.25 -1.48 8.25
N ASP A 82 19.47 -2.44 7.76
CA ASP A 82 18.38 -2.17 6.84
C ASP A 82 17.25 -1.44 7.55
N ARG A 83 16.58 -0.58 6.82
CA ARG A 83 15.43 0.18 7.33
C ARG A 83 14.18 -0.19 6.56
N MET A 84 13.07 -0.32 7.28
CA MET A 84 11.78 -0.58 6.69
C MET A 84 10.73 0.34 7.31
N GLU A 85 9.87 0.91 6.48
CA GLU A 85 8.75 1.71 6.94
C GLU A 85 7.50 0.85 6.91
N LEU A 86 6.80 0.80 8.05
CA LEU A 86 5.56 0.05 8.19
C LEU A 86 4.43 0.97 8.60
N GLN A 87 3.24 0.70 8.07
CA GLN A 87 2.04 1.43 8.44
C GLN A 87 1.43 0.82 9.71
N LEU A 88 1.13 1.68 10.67
CA LEU A 88 0.52 1.30 11.94
C LEU A 88 -0.83 1.98 12.10
N ASP A 89 -1.69 1.43 12.97
CA ASP A 89 -2.86 2.18 13.41
C ASP A 89 -2.45 3.24 14.44
N GLY A 90 -3.36 4.18 14.73
CA GLY A 90 -3.06 5.30 15.61
C GLY A 90 -2.73 4.87 17.03
N GLU A 91 -3.33 3.78 17.51
CA GLU A 91 -3.08 3.25 18.84
C GLU A 91 -1.65 2.71 18.96
N GLN A 92 -1.23 1.89 18.02
CA GLN A 92 0.13 1.34 17.98
C GLN A 92 1.18 2.44 17.78
N TYR A 93 0.89 3.37 16.88
CA TYR A 93 1.78 4.51 16.61
C TYR A 93 2.01 5.33 17.88
N GLY A 94 0.98 5.56 18.66
CA GLY A 94 1.07 6.35 19.89
C GLY A 94 1.91 5.70 20.98
N LEU A 95 2.13 4.38 20.92
CA LEU A 95 2.93 3.64 21.90
C LEU A 95 4.41 3.58 21.55
N ILE A 96 4.79 3.98 20.34
CA ILE A 96 6.17 3.87 19.84
C ILE A 96 6.77 5.28 19.77
N VAL A 97 7.96 5.44 20.36
CA VAL A 97 8.69 6.69 20.35
C VAL A 97 10.00 6.50 19.60
N GLU A 98 10.48 7.54 18.92
CA GLU A 98 11.78 7.48 18.24
C GLU A 98 12.86 7.10 19.22
N GLY A 99 13.70 6.14 18.83
CA GLY A 99 14.75 5.61 19.69
C GLY A 99 14.36 4.38 20.47
N ASP A 100 13.08 4.00 20.48
CA ASP A 100 12.63 2.76 21.13
C ASP A 100 13.29 1.57 20.48
N GLN A 101 13.80 0.67 21.29
CA GLN A 101 14.46 -0.55 20.86
C GLN A 101 13.70 -1.75 21.41
N GLY A 102 13.53 -2.76 20.59
CA GLY A 102 12.77 -3.94 20.99
C GLY A 102 12.63 -4.96 19.88
N ARG A 103 11.64 -5.83 20.03
CA ARG A 103 11.35 -6.88 19.04
C ARG A 103 10.20 -6.48 18.17
N LEU A 104 10.47 -6.43 16.86
CA LEU A 104 9.48 -6.14 15.83
C LEU A 104 9.02 -7.44 15.20
N THR A 105 7.70 -7.66 15.18
CA THR A 105 7.10 -8.77 14.45
C THR A 105 6.35 -8.21 13.25
N PHE A 106 6.64 -8.75 12.08
CA PHE A 106 6.02 -8.30 10.83
C PHE A 106 5.85 -9.48 9.89
N GLN A 107 4.98 -9.29 8.90
CA GLN A 107 4.73 -10.29 7.86
C GLN A 107 4.69 -9.57 6.51
N GLY A 108 5.74 -9.75 5.70
CA GLY A 108 5.90 -9.00 4.47
C GLY A 108 6.01 -7.50 4.75
N THR A 109 5.03 -6.72 4.32
CA THR A 109 4.96 -5.27 4.59
C THR A 109 3.97 -4.93 5.72
N ARG A 110 3.42 -5.94 6.37
CA ARG A 110 2.41 -5.77 7.41
C ARG A 110 3.05 -5.73 8.79
N PHE A 111 2.77 -4.66 9.55
CA PHE A 111 3.13 -4.57 10.95
C PHE A 111 2.22 -5.47 11.78
N ILE A 112 2.79 -6.26 12.68
CA ILE A 112 2.02 -7.10 13.59
C ILE A 112 2.15 -6.59 15.03
N SER A 113 3.38 -6.48 15.55
CA SER A 113 3.60 -5.99 16.91
C SER A 113 5.03 -5.50 17.09
N PHE A 114 5.22 -4.66 18.09
CA PHE A 114 6.52 -4.21 18.52
C PHE A 114 6.56 -4.23 20.05
N GLU A 115 7.43 -5.07 20.61
CA GLU A 115 7.62 -5.17 22.05
C GLU A 115 8.90 -4.42 22.42
N ARG A 116 8.71 -3.29 23.10
CA ARG A 116 9.84 -2.47 23.53
C ARG A 116 10.61 -3.17 24.64
N ASP A 117 11.94 -3.11 24.54
CA ASP A 117 12.82 -3.60 25.61
C ASP A 117 12.67 -2.69 26.83
N LYS A 118 12.68 -3.29 27.99
CA LYS A 118 12.62 -2.56 29.25
C LYS A 118 13.98 -2.06 29.68
#